data_138da168f7c30f6ca74ab7b2818e7e9c
#
_entry.id   138da168f7c30f6ca74ab7b2818e7e9c
#
_cell.length_a   1.000
_cell.length_b   1.000
_cell.length_c   1.000
_cell.angle_alpha   90.00
_cell.angle_beta   90.00
_cell.angle_gamma   90.00
#
_symmetry.space_group_name_H-M   'P 1'
#
loop_
_entity.id
_entity.type
_entity.pdbx_description
1 polymer ?
#
loop_
_entity_poly.entity_id
_entity_poly.type
_entity_poly.pdbx_seq_one_letter_code
_entity_poly.pdbx_strand_id
1 'polypeptide(L)'
;RSNQATSVNQKPLVKVGLKVKPGDVLADGPSTQGGELALGKNLLVAYMPWDGYNFEDSIVISERLVKEDVLTSVHIAEHEIEARDTKLGEEEITRDIPNVAEEVLMDLDEMGIVRIGAEVTPGDYLVGKVTPKGETELTPEERLLRAIFGEKAREVRDTSLRVPHGERGKVIDVQILRRDDGADLPPGVNQKVRVYVAIQRKIQVGDKLSGRH
;
A
#
# COMPACT_ATOMS: atom_id res chain seq x y z
N ARG A 1 -7.36 6.15 7.44
CA ARG A 1 -7.74 4.89 6.74
C ARG A 1 -9.23 4.66 6.77
N SER A 2 -9.78 4.08 5.73
CA SER A 2 -11.15 3.57 5.72
C SER A 2 -11.26 2.25 6.51
N ASN A 3 -12.48 1.73 6.69
CA ASN A 3 -12.68 0.41 7.28
C ASN A 3 -12.13 -0.75 6.42
N GLN A 4 -11.80 -0.49 5.15
CA GLN A 4 -11.12 -1.43 4.25
C GLN A 4 -9.61 -1.17 4.14
N ALA A 5 -9.02 -0.44 5.07
CA ALA A 5 -7.61 -0.07 5.14
C ALA A 5 -7.08 0.74 3.94
N THR A 6 -7.97 1.33 3.13
CA THR A 6 -7.58 2.25 2.05
C THR A 6 -7.35 3.65 2.59
N SER A 7 -6.46 4.41 1.94
CA SER A 7 -6.20 5.80 2.29
C SER A 7 -7.42 6.67 1.95
N VAL A 8 -7.84 7.50 2.91
CA VAL A 8 -8.91 8.48 2.73
C VAL A 8 -8.27 9.86 2.72
N ASN A 9 -8.38 10.54 1.58
CA ASN A 9 -7.85 11.88 1.39
C ASN A 9 -8.98 12.86 1.03
N GLN A 10 -9.16 13.88 1.84
CA GLN A 10 -10.14 14.94 1.62
C GLN A 10 -9.46 16.10 0.89
N LYS A 11 -9.97 16.45 -0.29
CA LYS A 11 -9.48 17.58 -1.08
C LYS A 11 -10.23 18.85 -0.71
N PRO A 12 -9.57 19.86 -0.11
CA PRO A 12 -10.22 21.13 0.19
C PRO A 12 -10.68 21.85 -1.10
N LEU A 13 -11.92 22.33 -1.10
CA LEU A 13 -12.48 23.15 -2.16
C LEU A 13 -12.42 24.64 -1.85
N VAL A 14 -12.14 24.98 -0.58
CA VAL A 14 -12.08 26.35 -0.07
C VAL A 14 -10.64 26.77 0.21
N LYS A 15 -10.40 28.07 0.21
CA LYS A 15 -9.10 28.67 0.53
C LYS A 15 -9.22 29.52 1.80
N VAL A 16 -8.09 29.73 2.48
CA VAL A 16 -8.00 30.62 3.65
C VAL A 16 -8.47 32.01 3.28
N GLY A 17 -9.38 32.58 4.09
CA GLY A 17 -9.98 33.90 3.85
C GLY A 17 -11.29 33.89 3.06
N LEU A 18 -11.73 32.74 2.51
CA LEU A 18 -13.03 32.62 1.86
C LEU A 18 -14.16 32.67 2.92
N LYS A 19 -15.19 33.51 2.66
CA LYS A 19 -16.42 33.51 3.46
C LYS A 19 -17.30 32.35 3.06
N VAL A 20 -17.67 31.51 4.01
CA VAL A 20 -18.53 30.32 3.80
C VAL A 20 -19.87 30.52 4.51
N LYS A 21 -20.91 29.88 4.00
CA LYS A 21 -22.26 29.85 4.55
C LYS A 21 -22.61 28.44 5.01
N PRO A 22 -23.60 28.29 5.89
CA PRO A 22 -24.15 26.97 6.21
C PRO A 22 -24.63 26.26 4.95
N GLY A 23 -24.19 25.02 4.74
CA GLY A 23 -24.50 24.22 3.56
C GLY A 23 -23.43 24.26 2.44
N ASP A 24 -22.45 25.14 2.51
CA ASP A 24 -21.36 25.17 1.55
C ASP A 24 -20.46 23.94 1.70
N VAL A 25 -20.07 23.37 0.55
CA VAL A 25 -19.14 22.22 0.53
C VAL A 25 -17.72 22.72 0.78
N LEU A 26 -17.07 22.23 1.83
CA LEU A 26 -15.72 22.64 2.22
C LEU A 26 -14.64 21.75 1.63
N ALA A 27 -14.92 20.46 1.46
CA ALA A 27 -14.00 19.49 0.90
C ALA A 27 -14.75 18.35 0.21
N ASP A 28 -14.11 17.76 -0.79
CA ASP A 28 -14.55 16.52 -1.41
C ASP A 28 -13.65 15.36 -0.98
N GLY A 29 -14.27 14.24 -0.62
CA GLY A 29 -13.59 12.99 -0.32
C GLY A 29 -13.47 12.06 -1.53
N PRO A 30 -13.01 10.83 -1.32
CA PRO A 30 -13.04 9.79 -2.32
C PRO A 30 -14.46 9.58 -2.86
N SER A 31 -14.58 9.42 -4.17
CA SER A 31 -15.87 9.20 -4.85
C SER A 31 -16.92 10.28 -4.59
N THR A 32 -16.48 11.51 -4.35
CA THR A 32 -17.36 12.70 -4.26
C THR A 32 -16.91 13.77 -5.22
N GLN A 33 -17.86 14.56 -5.74
CA GLN A 33 -17.60 15.70 -6.59
C GLN A 33 -18.64 16.79 -6.33
N GLY A 34 -18.16 17.97 -5.89
CA GLY A 34 -19.03 19.10 -5.54
C GLY A 34 -20.00 18.79 -4.38
N GLY A 35 -19.61 17.92 -3.45
CA GLY A 35 -20.44 17.50 -2.33
C GLY A 35 -21.44 16.39 -2.63
N GLU A 36 -21.47 15.91 -3.86
CA GLU A 36 -22.35 14.80 -4.28
C GLU A 36 -21.56 13.51 -4.47
N LEU A 37 -22.23 12.37 -4.24
CA LEU A 37 -21.65 11.06 -4.46
C LEU A 37 -21.41 10.84 -5.95
N ALA A 38 -20.17 10.53 -6.34
CA ALA A 38 -19.71 10.32 -7.70
C ALA A 38 -19.05 8.93 -7.84
N LEU A 39 -19.83 7.88 -7.65
CA LEU A 39 -19.43 6.49 -7.86
C LEU A 39 -19.69 6.11 -9.33
N GLY A 40 -18.61 5.78 -10.05
CA GLY A 40 -18.70 5.36 -11.44
C GLY A 40 -19.02 6.48 -12.42
N LYS A 41 -19.66 6.11 -13.53
CA LYS A 41 -19.97 7.00 -14.66
C LYS A 41 -21.39 6.76 -15.18
N ASN A 42 -22.01 7.81 -15.70
CA ASN A 42 -23.25 7.68 -16.45
C ASN A 42 -22.97 7.07 -17.82
N LEU A 43 -23.64 5.98 -18.12
CA LEU A 43 -23.48 5.22 -19.36
C LEU A 43 -24.78 5.21 -20.16
N LEU A 44 -24.67 5.16 -21.49
CA LEU A 44 -25.80 4.89 -22.34
C LEU A 44 -26.11 3.38 -22.27
N VAL A 45 -27.34 3.05 -21.88
CA VAL A 45 -27.81 1.66 -21.67
C VAL A 45 -28.94 1.36 -22.63
N ALA A 46 -28.90 0.18 -23.28
CA ALA A 46 -30.00 -0.38 -24.01
C ALA A 46 -30.62 -1.54 -23.20
N TYR A 47 -31.96 -1.53 -23.04
CA TYR A 47 -32.70 -2.61 -22.40
C TYR A 47 -33.25 -3.51 -23.47
N MET A 48 -32.55 -4.57 -23.80
CA MET A 48 -32.94 -5.53 -24.84
C MET A 48 -32.27 -6.89 -24.59
N PRO A 49 -32.86 -8.01 -25.03
CA PRO A 49 -32.17 -9.29 -25.06
C PRO A 49 -30.96 -9.24 -26.04
N TRP A 50 -29.85 -9.86 -25.69
CA TRP A 50 -28.65 -9.92 -26.52
C TRP A 50 -28.12 -11.36 -26.57
N ASP A 51 -28.64 -12.18 -27.44
CA ASP A 51 -28.24 -13.58 -27.66
C ASP A 51 -28.09 -14.44 -26.40
N GLY A 52 -28.79 -14.09 -25.32
CA GLY A 52 -28.71 -14.75 -24.01
C GLY A 52 -27.55 -14.34 -23.13
N TYR A 53 -26.61 -13.53 -23.62
CA TYR A 53 -25.44 -13.11 -22.83
C TYR A 53 -25.77 -12.18 -21.66
N ASN A 54 -26.92 -11.55 -21.68
CA ASN A 54 -27.45 -10.72 -20.60
C ASN A 54 -28.60 -11.38 -19.84
N PHE A 55 -28.58 -12.73 -19.74
CA PHE A 55 -29.57 -13.48 -18.99
C PHE A 55 -29.53 -13.16 -17.49
N GLU A 56 -30.70 -13.01 -16.85
CA GLU A 56 -30.87 -12.58 -15.46
C GLU A 56 -30.21 -11.21 -15.18
N ASP A 57 -29.27 -11.15 -14.27
CA ASP A 57 -28.52 -9.94 -13.87
C ASP A 57 -27.22 -9.72 -14.66
N SER A 58 -26.96 -10.53 -15.68
CA SER A 58 -25.81 -10.38 -16.55
C SER A 58 -25.93 -9.13 -17.43
N ILE A 59 -24.81 -8.44 -17.61
CA ILE A 59 -24.70 -7.22 -18.41
C ILE A 59 -23.61 -7.39 -19.45
N VAL A 60 -23.92 -7.09 -20.71
CA VAL A 60 -22.94 -6.99 -21.79
C VAL A 60 -22.45 -5.56 -21.86
N ILE A 61 -21.14 -5.35 -21.80
CA ILE A 61 -20.52 -4.02 -21.86
C ILE A 61 -19.74 -3.83 -23.16
N SER A 62 -19.65 -2.59 -23.62
CA SER A 62 -18.80 -2.23 -24.75
C SER A 62 -17.31 -2.32 -24.34
N GLU A 63 -16.47 -2.88 -25.22
CA GLU A 63 -15.02 -2.92 -25.05
C GLU A 63 -14.41 -1.52 -24.87
N ARG A 64 -15.06 -0.48 -25.40
CA ARG A 64 -14.67 0.91 -25.23
C ARG A 64 -14.55 1.30 -23.75
N LEU A 65 -15.45 0.81 -22.88
CA LEU A 65 -15.42 1.10 -21.45
C LEU A 65 -14.17 0.57 -20.76
N VAL A 66 -13.62 -0.53 -21.26
CA VAL A 66 -12.36 -1.10 -20.76
C VAL A 66 -11.17 -0.37 -21.34
N LYS A 67 -11.18 -0.06 -22.64
CA LYS A 67 -10.07 0.63 -23.32
C LYS A 67 -9.87 2.07 -22.83
N GLU A 68 -10.96 2.77 -22.59
CA GLU A 68 -10.96 4.17 -22.14
C GLU A 68 -10.93 4.31 -20.60
N ASP A 69 -10.75 3.21 -19.87
CA ASP A 69 -10.72 3.18 -18.41
C ASP A 69 -11.95 3.84 -17.72
N VAL A 70 -13.11 3.78 -18.36
CA VAL A 70 -14.34 4.47 -17.89
C VAL A 70 -14.82 3.92 -16.54
N LEU A 71 -14.73 2.59 -16.34
CA LEU A 71 -15.10 1.88 -15.11
C LEU A 71 -13.88 1.40 -14.32
N THR A 72 -12.72 1.93 -14.63
CA THR A 72 -11.48 1.63 -13.89
C THR A 72 -11.45 2.42 -12.59
N SER A 73 -11.13 1.76 -11.50
CA SER A 73 -10.96 2.38 -10.19
C SER A 73 -9.50 2.40 -9.75
N VAL A 74 -9.11 3.43 -9.01
CA VAL A 74 -7.79 3.54 -8.39
C VAL A 74 -7.98 3.47 -6.88
N HIS A 75 -7.31 2.52 -6.26
CA HIS A 75 -7.30 2.31 -4.82
C HIS A 75 -5.90 2.61 -4.29
N ILE A 76 -5.81 3.38 -3.22
CA ILE A 76 -4.53 3.67 -2.57
C ILE A 76 -4.47 2.83 -1.29
N ALA A 77 -3.60 1.82 -1.30
CA ALA A 77 -3.31 1.02 -0.12
C ALA A 77 -2.19 1.69 0.69
N GLU A 78 -2.34 1.73 2.00
CA GLU A 78 -1.34 2.23 2.92
C GLU A 78 -0.74 1.06 3.69
N HIS A 79 0.56 0.85 3.50
CA HIS A 79 1.35 -0.15 4.21
C HIS A 79 2.27 0.55 5.19
N GLU A 80 2.29 0.12 6.44
CA GLU A 80 3.16 0.72 7.43
C GLU A 80 3.98 -0.34 8.18
N ILE A 81 5.18 0.05 8.55
CA ILE A 81 6.09 -0.73 9.38
C ILE A 81 6.75 0.18 10.42
N GLU A 82 7.00 -0.39 11.58
CA GLU A 82 7.67 0.30 12.69
C GLU A 82 8.95 -0.46 13.04
N ALA A 83 10.03 0.27 13.31
CA ALA A 83 11.21 -0.24 13.95
C ALA A 83 11.16 0.10 15.44
N ARG A 84 11.25 -0.93 16.26
CA ARG A 84 11.07 -0.84 17.72
C ARG A 84 12.31 -1.30 18.47
N ASP A 85 12.44 -0.82 19.69
CA ASP A 85 13.38 -1.40 20.65
C ASP A 85 12.87 -2.75 21.10
N THR A 86 13.74 -3.75 21.07
CA THR A 86 13.45 -5.08 21.61
C THR A 86 14.41 -5.39 22.75
N LYS A 87 14.09 -6.40 23.56
CA LYS A 87 14.97 -6.87 24.65
C LYS A 87 16.34 -7.37 24.17
N LEU A 88 16.45 -7.72 22.89
CA LEU A 88 17.65 -8.26 22.25
C LEU A 88 18.45 -7.21 21.45
N GLY A 89 17.92 -6.00 21.37
CA GLY A 89 18.48 -4.89 20.61
C GLY A 89 17.42 -4.17 19.80
N GLU A 90 17.83 -3.13 19.10
CA GLU A 90 16.96 -2.32 18.26
C GLU A 90 16.70 -3.02 16.92
N GLU A 91 15.46 -2.94 16.43
CA GLU A 91 15.13 -3.26 15.04
C GLU A 91 15.69 -2.19 14.12
N GLU A 92 16.19 -2.57 12.97
CA GLU A 92 16.80 -1.66 12.00
C GLU A 92 16.10 -1.73 10.65
N ILE A 93 15.74 -0.57 10.09
CA ILE A 93 15.31 -0.45 8.70
C ILE A 93 16.57 -0.32 7.86
N THR A 94 16.79 -1.30 6.98
CA THR A 94 18.03 -1.40 6.22
C THR A 94 17.80 -2.19 4.92
N ARG A 95 18.66 -1.94 3.93
CA ARG A 95 18.76 -2.74 2.72
C ARG A 95 19.58 -4.03 2.93
N ASP A 96 20.42 -4.07 3.96
CA ASP A 96 21.27 -5.22 4.28
C ASP A 96 20.45 -6.33 4.95
N ILE A 97 19.79 -7.15 4.15
CA ILE A 97 18.93 -8.25 4.58
C ILE A 97 19.65 -9.56 4.31
N PRO A 98 19.83 -10.43 5.32
CA PRO A 98 20.53 -11.70 5.15
C PRO A 98 19.79 -12.64 4.20
N ASN A 99 20.56 -13.38 3.38
CA ASN A 99 20.09 -14.42 2.47
C ASN A 99 19.06 -13.94 1.41
N VAL A 100 19.16 -12.70 0.99
CA VAL A 100 18.35 -12.12 -0.09
C VAL A 100 19.26 -11.68 -1.21
N ALA A 101 18.92 -12.07 -2.45
CA ALA A 101 19.67 -11.67 -3.63
C ALA A 101 19.49 -10.16 -3.91
N GLU A 102 20.54 -9.51 -4.37
CA GLU A 102 20.56 -8.07 -4.67
C GLU A 102 19.49 -7.66 -5.70
N GLU A 103 19.20 -8.55 -6.64
CA GLU A 103 18.16 -8.35 -7.66
C GLU A 103 16.76 -8.16 -7.08
N VAL A 104 16.47 -8.83 -5.96
CA VAL A 104 15.18 -8.71 -5.25
C VAL A 104 15.05 -7.36 -4.54
N LEU A 105 16.18 -6.74 -4.23
CA LEU A 105 16.27 -5.48 -3.49
C LEU A 105 16.51 -4.27 -4.40
N MET A 106 16.44 -4.43 -5.72
CA MET A 106 16.82 -3.38 -6.68
C MET A 106 15.95 -2.13 -6.60
N ASP A 107 14.70 -2.26 -6.18
CA ASP A 107 13.77 -1.13 -6.00
C ASP A 107 13.85 -0.46 -4.63
N LEU A 108 14.69 -0.98 -3.73
CA LEU A 108 14.98 -0.35 -2.45
C LEU A 108 16.15 0.64 -2.61
N ASP A 109 16.02 1.79 -1.96
CA ASP A 109 17.11 2.77 -1.82
C ASP A 109 18.19 2.29 -0.83
N GLU A 110 19.21 3.12 -0.60
CA GLU A 110 20.30 2.83 0.32
C GLU A 110 19.83 2.65 1.78
N MET A 111 18.67 3.22 2.12
CA MET A 111 18.07 3.12 3.44
C MET A 111 17.15 1.87 3.57
N GLY A 112 16.99 1.09 2.51
CA GLY A 112 16.15 -0.08 2.50
C GLY A 112 14.66 0.24 2.29
N ILE A 113 14.33 1.38 1.70
CA ILE A 113 12.97 1.82 1.46
C ILE A 113 12.70 1.85 -0.05
N VAL A 114 11.53 1.36 -0.47
CA VAL A 114 11.15 1.32 -1.87
C VAL A 114 11.08 2.72 -2.47
N ARG A 115 11.60 2.88 -3.69
CA ARG A 115 11.57 4.16 -4.42
C ARG A 115 10.16 4.50 -4.89
N ILE A 116 9.82 5.78 -4.90
CA ILE A 116 8.58 6.28 -5.50
C ILE A 116 8.63 6.00 -7.00
N GLY A 117 7.52 5.51 -7.55
CA GLY A 117 7.39 5.14 -8.94
C GLY A 117 7.70 3.67 -9.24
N ALA A 118 8.20 2.89 -8.28
CA ALA A 118 8.40 1.46 -8.45
C ALA A 118 7.09 0.73 -8.69
N GLU A 119 7.09 -0.21 -9.62
CA GLU A 119 6.01 -1.16 -9.83
C GLU A 119 6.25 -2.37 -8.94
N VAL A 120 5.30 -2.65 -8.07
CA VAL A 120 5.42 -3.71 -7.07
C VAL A 120 4.38 -4.80 -7.27
N THR A 121 4.80 -6.02 -7.01
CA THR A 121 4.01 -7.25 -7.14
C THR A 121 4.01 -8.02 -5.81
N PRO A 122 3.10 -9.01 -5.62
CA PRO A 122 3.05 -9.77 -4.37
C PRO A 122 4.40 -10.36 -3.99
N GLY A 123 4.83 -10.13 -2.75
CA GLY A 123 6.10 -10.61 -2.22
C GLY A 123 7.28 -9.65 -2.38
N ASP A 124 7.19 -8.62 -3.21
CA ASP A 124 8.23 -7.61 -3.34
C ASP A 124 8.43 -6.84 -2.04
N TYR A 125 9.67 -6.43 -1.79
CA TYR A 125 10.02 -5.65 -0.61
C TYR A 125 9.57 -4.20 -0.75
N LEU A 126 8.82 -3.72 0.24
CA LEU A 126 8.47 -2.30 0.39
C LEU A 126 9.44 -1.59 1.34
N VAL A 127 9.75 -2.23 2.45
CA VAL A 127 10.70 -1.71 3.44
C VAL A 127 11.48 -2.87 4.02
N GLY A 128 12.80 -2.84 3.86
CA GLY A 128 13.71 -3.79 4.48
C GLY A 128 13.83 -3.54 5.96
N LYS A 129 13.59 -4.54 6.79
CA LYS A 129 13.77 -4.48 8.24
C LYS A 129 14.36 -5.78 8.75
N VAL A 130 15.28 -5.67 9.68
CA VAL A 130 15.87 -6.79 10.39
C VAL A 130 15.64 -6.66 11.88
N THR A 131 15.41 -7.80 12.54
CA THR A 131 15.18 -7.88 13.97
C THR A 131 16.27 -8.77 14.60
N PRO A 132 16.91 -8.37 15.69
CA PRO A 132 17.90 -9.21 16.39
C PRO A 132 17.29 -10.56 16.81
N LYS A 133 18.05 -11.65 16.63
CA LYS A 133 17.69 -13.00 17.09
C LYS A 133 18.22 -13.25 18.52
N GLY A 134 17.46 -14.02 19.29
CA GLY A 134 17.95 -14.57 20.56
C GLY A 134 18.84 -15.80 20.35
N GLU A 135 19.72 -16.09 21.31
CA GLU A 135 20.64 -17.25 21.27
C GLU A 135 19.94 -18.59 21.11
N THR A 136 18.68 -18.69 21.55
CA THR A 136 17.85 -19.91 21.46
C THR A 136 17.24 -20.12 20.08
N GLU A 137 17.22 -19.10 19.22
CA GLU A 137 16.64 -19.16 17.86
C GLU A 137 17.68 -19.52 16.79
N LEU A 138 18.94 -19.73 17.16
CA LEU A 138 20.02 -20.09 16.24
C LEU A 138 19.91 -21.56 15.83
N THR A 139 20.01 -21.81 14.52
CA THR A 139 20.19 -23.17 14.00
C THR A 139 21.56 -23.74 14.41
N PRO A 140 21.74 -25.07 14.43
CA PRO A 140 23.05 -25.66 14.71
C PRO A 140 24.17 -25.14 13.78
N GLU A 141 23.85 -24.91 12.51
CA GLU A 141 24.76 -24.36 11.49
C GLU A 141 25.17 -22.91 11.80
N GLU A 142 24.21 -22.09 12.21
CA GLU A 142 24.47 -20.70 12.60
C GLU A 142 25.35 -20.61 13.87
N ARG A 143 25.12 -21.52 14.85
CA ARG A 143 25.97 -21.64 16.04
C ARG A 143 27.41 -22.02 15.68
N LEU A 144 27.56 -22.95 14.72
CA LEU A 144 28.88 -23.36 14.25
C LEU A 144 29.59 -22.22 13.51
N LEU A 145 28.90 -21.49 12.65
CA LEU A 145 29.44 -20.33 11.96
C LEU A 145 29.88 -19.23 12.94
N ARG A 146 29.10 -19.00 14.00
CA ARG A 146 29.46 -18.07 15.08
C ARG A 146 30.74 -18.50 15.80
N ALA A 147 30.87 -19.78 16.09
CA ALA A 147 32.06 -20.32 16.75
C ALA A 147 33.34 -20.20 15.89
N ILE A 148 33.18 -20.31 14.55
CA ILE A 148 34.32 -20.27 13.60
C ILE A 148 34.68 -18.84 13.21
N PHE A 149 33.69 -17.98 12.93
CA PHE A 149 33.92 -16.62 12.38
C PHE A 149 33.77 -15.49 13.40
N GLY A 150 33.47 -15.80 14.67
CA GLY A 150 33.27 -14.83 15.74
C GLY A 150 31.97 -14.02 15.60
N GLU A 151 31.85 -12.95 16.41
CA GLU A 151 30.62 -12.12 16.49
C GLU A 151 30.24 -11.34 15.21
N LYS A 152 30.94 -11.52 14.11
CA LYS A 152 30.70 -10.80 12.85
C LYS A 152 29.50 -11.31 12.03
N ALA A 153 28.95 -12.48 12.34
CA ALA A 153 27.69 -12.90 11.75
C ALA A 153 26.56 -12.16 12.47
N ARG A 154 26.00 -11.12 11.86
CA ARG A 154 24.80 -10.44 12.37
C ARG A 154 23.68 -11.45 12.53
N GLU A 155 23.32 -11.72 13.77
CA GLU A 155 22.24 -12.61 14.13
C GLU A 155 20.91 -11.83 14.06
N VAL A 156 20.43 -11.62 12.84
CA VAL A 156 19.18 -10.92 12.59
C VAL A 156 18.29 -11.78 11.70
N ARG A 157 17.01 -11.64 11.88
CA ARG A 157 16.00 -12.22 10.98
C ARG A 157 15.36 -11.14 10.14
N ASP A 158 14.97 -11.50 8.93
CA ASP A 158 14.20 -10.66 8.04
C ASP A 158 12.76 -10.51 8.57
N THR A 159 12.41 -9.28 8.93
CA THR A 159 11.07 -8.86 9.35
C THR A 159 10.54 -7.73 8.47
N SER A 160 11.00 -7.70 7.22
CA SER A 160 10.67 -6.68 6.24
C SER A 160 9.19 -6.62 5.90
N LEU A 161 8.75 -5.44 5.52
CA LEU A 161 7.42 -5.23 4.96
C LEU A 161 7.44 -5.62 3.48
N ARG A 162 6.59 -6.53 3.10
CA ARG A 162 6.41 -6.97 1.71
C ARG A 162 5.00 -6.69 1.23
N VAL A 163 4.85 -6.60 -0.10
CA VAL A 163 3.54 -6.48 -0.73
C VAL A 163 2.71 -7.71 -0.42
N PRO A 164 1.49 -7.54 0.13
CA PRO A 164 0.59 -8.64 0.42
C PRO A 164 0.20 -9.44 -0.82
N HIS A 165 -0.20 -10.68 -0.60
CA HIS A 165 -0.68 -11.54 -1.68
C HIS A 165 -1.95 -10.94 -2.32
N GLY A 166 -1.98 -10.93 -3.66
CA GLY A 166 -3.11 -10.39 -4.44
C GLY A 166 -3.06 -8.88 -4.70
N GLU A 167 -2.08 -8.16 -4.15
CA GLU A 167 -1.88 -6.74 -4.43
C GLU A 167 -0.79 -6.52 -5.48
N ARG A 168 -1.07 -5.63 -6.43
CA ARG A 168 -0.12 -5.18 -7.44
C ARG A 168 -0.38 -3.71 -7.71
N GLY A 169 0.65 -2.90 -7.75
CA GLY A 169 0.46 -1.48 -7.96
C GLY A 169 1.74 -0.72 -8.16
N LYS A 170 1.64 0.61 -8.05
CA LYS A 170 2.75 1.54 -8.17
C LYS A 170 2.90 2.35 -6.90
N VAL A 171 4.11 2.43 -6.39
CA VAL A 171 4.42 3.27 -5.22
C VAL A 171 4.29 4.74 -5.62
N ILE A 172 3.40 5.47 -4.93
CA ILE A 172 3.10 6.87 -5.22
C ILE A 172 3.65 7.84 -4.19
N ASP A 173 3.81 7.40 -2.95
CA ASP A 173 4.35 8.21 -1.86
C ASP A 173 4.98 7.35 -0.77
N VAL A 174 5.95 7.91 -0.07
CA VAL A 174 6.62 7.30 1.08
C VAL A 174 6.82 8.36 2.16
N GLN A 175 6.38 8.05 3.37
CA GLN A 175 6.54 8.90 4.54
C GLN A 175 7.44 8.21 5.57
N ILE A 176 8.50 8.89 5.97
CA ILE A 176 9.44 8.41 6.97
C ILE A 176 9.31 9.31 8.20
N LEU A 177 8.96 8.72 9.32
CA LEU A 177 8.82 9.38 10.61
C LEU A 177 9.90 8.83 11.55
N ARG A 178 10.76 9.68 12.06
CA ARG A 178 11.83 9.32 13.00
C ARG A 178 11.64 10.08 14.31
N ARG A 179 11.93 9.39 15.40
CA ARG A 179 11.89 10.01 16.73
C ARG A 179 12.93 11.14 16.84
N ASP A 180 14.11 10.94 16.27
CA ASP A 180 15.20 11.92 16.27
C ASP A 180 14.84 13.21 15.53
N ASP A 181 13.94 13.14 14.56
CA ASP A 181 13.43 14.30 13.83
C ASP A 181 12.25 15.00 14.55
N GLY A 182 11.95 14.56 15.79
CA GLY A 182 10.87 15.14 16.61
C GLY A 182 9.48 14.60 16.28
N ALA A 183 9.36 13.48 15.54
CA ALA A 183 8.06 12.86 15.28
C ALA A 183 7.46 12.28 16.56
N ASP A 184 6.17 12.52 16.77
CA ASP A 184 5.41 11.94 17.88
C ASP A 184 5.08 10.46 17.56
N LEU A 185 5.95 9.57 18.04
CA LEU A 185 5.85 8.13 17.86
C LEU A 185 5.53 7.44 19.19
N PRO A 186 4.81 6.31 19.17
CA PRO A 186 4.52 5.52 20.36
C PRO A 186 5.80 5.18 21.14
N PRO A 187 5.71 4.94 22.46
CA PRO A 187 6.85 4.53 23.25
C PRO A 187 7.53 3.28 22.68
N GLY A 188 8.87 3.30 22.60
CA GLY A 188 9.66 2.18 22.07
C GLY A 188 9.70 2.08 20.53
N VAL A 189 9.05 2.97 19.80
CA VAL A 189 9.15 3.06 18.32
C VAL A 189 10.17 4.14 17.97
N ASN A 190 11.21 3.79 17.24
CA ASN A 190 12.27 4.71 16.81
C ASN A 190 12.02 5.29 15.43
N GLN A 191 11.50 4.46 14.55
CA GLN A 191 11.19 4.85 13.17
C GLN A 191 9.90 4.19 12.69
N LYS A 192 9.13 4.92 11.91
CA LYS A 192 7.93 4.45 11.25
C LYS A 192 7.97 4.83 9.78
N VAL A 193 7.73 3.88 8.91
CA VAL A 193 7.65 4.10 7.47
C VAL A 193 6.25 3.74 6.98
N ARG A 194 5.67 4.63 6.19
CA ARG A 194 4.40 4.41 5.48
C ARG A 194 4.66 4.46 3.99
N VAL A 195 4.19 3.44 3.29
CA VAL A 195 4.28 3.33 1.84
C VAL A 195 2.88 3.33 1.26
N TYR A 196 2.64 4.21 0.32
CA TYR A 196 1.36 4.33 -0.38
C TYR A 196 1.49 3.72 -1.76
N VAL A 197 0.67 2.69 -2.02
CA VAL A 197 0.66 1.97 -3.30
C VAL A 197 -0.67 2.21 -4.00
N ALA A 198 -0.62 2.77 -5.21
CA ALA A 198 -1.79 2.95 -6.06
C ALA A 198 -2.06 1.66 -6.84
N ILE A 199 -3.23 1.08 -6.61
CA ILE A 199 -3.70 -0.15 -7.25
C ILE A 199 -4.78 0.22 -8.24
N GLN A 200 -4.54 -0.03 -9.52
CA GLN A 200 -5.51 0.20 -10.57
C GLN A 200 -6.28 -1.09 -10.85
N ARG A 201 -7.60 -1.03 -10.76
CA ARG A 201 -8.49 -2.16 -11.03
C ARG A 201 -9.38 -1.86 -12.22
N LYS A 202 -9.18 -2.60 -13.30
CA LYS A 202 -10.05 -2.60 -14.47
C LYS A 202 -11.24 -3.52 -14.24
N ILE A 203 -12.36 -3.20 -14.87
CA ILE A 203 -13.54 -4.06 -14.83
C ILE A 203 -13.23 -5.43 -15.45
N GLN A 204 -13.68 -6.49 -14.81
CA GLN A 204 -13.49 -7.87 -15.22
C GLN A 204 -14.82 -8.62 -15.27
N VAL A 205 -14.85 -9.74 -15.98
CA VAL A 205 -16.00 -10.65 -16.00
C VAL A 205 -16.29 -11.15 -14.59
N GLY A 206 -17.53 -11.07 -14.16
CA GLY A 206 -17.97 -11.44 -12.82
C GLY A 206 -18.02 -10.27 -11.82
N ASP A 207 -17.54 -9.08 -12.19
CA ASP A 207 -17.68 -7.89 -11.35
C ASP A 207 -19.14 -7.47 -11.23
N LYS A 208 -19.54 -7.12 -10.01
CA LYS A 208 -20.89 -6.67 -9.73
C LYS A 208 -21.03 -5.18 -10.06
N LEU A 209 -22.00 -4.85 -10.91
CA LEU A 209 -22.34 -3.48 -11.25
C LEU A 209 -23.59 -3.03 -10.48
N SER A 210 -23.70 -1.73 -10.23
CA SER A 210 -24.85 -1.13 -9.58
C SER A 210 -25.45 -0.06 -10.48
N GLY A 211 -26.79 -0.06 -10.57
CA GLY A 211 -27.55 1.03 -11.15
C GLY A 211 -27.94 2.07 -10.09
N ARG A 212 -29.04 2.79 -10.33
CA ARG A 212 -29.59 3.77 -9.39
C ARG A 212 -30.25 3.15 -8.16
N HIS A 213 -30.52 1.88 -8.22
CA HIS A 213 -31.17 1.14 -7.14
C HIS A 213 -30.31 0.00 -6.62
#